data_ec7576593492f2982c15a5e4b15ed553
#
_entry.id   ec7576593492f2982c15a5e4b15ed553
#
_cell.length_a   1.000
_cell.length_b   1.000
_cell.length_c   1.000
_cell.angle_alpha   90.00
_cell.angle_beta   90.00
_cell.angle_gamma   90.00
#
_symmetry.space_group_name_H-M   'P 1'
#
loop_
_entity.id
_entity.type
_entity.pdbx_description
1 polymer ?
#
loop_
_entity_poly.entity_id
_entity_poly.type
_entity_poly.pdbx_seq_one_letter_code
_entity_poly.pdbx_strand_id
1 'polypeptide(L)'
;MNPLNTSVLLIYTGGTIGMIENAATGALENFNFEQLQKYIPELQKFNFPIDTYQFDPPMDSSDMEPDMWRKLVRIIHENYDRYHGFVILHGTDTMAYTASALSFMLEGLDKPVILTGSQLPIGVLRTDGKENLMTSIEIAVAQNKEGRALVPEVCIFFENHLMRGNRTTKMNAENFNAFRSFNYPVLAEAGIHIKYNNVQIHVNGEERELKPHYLL
;
A
#
# COMPACT_ATOMS: atom_id res chain seq x y z
N MET A 1 13.56 13.00 14.58
CA MET A 1 13.74 11.97 13.54
C MET A 1 15.11 12.12 12.94
N ASN A 2 15.85 11.05 12.84
CA ASN A 2 17.09 11.05 12.07
C ASN A 2 16.71 10.66 10.63
N PRO A 3 16.61 11.60 9.69
CA PRO A 3 16.09 11.33 8.34
C PRO A 3 16.98 10.37 7.53
N LEU A 4 18.15 10.05 8.04
CA LEU A 4 19.17 9.24 7.36
C LEU A 4 18.88 7.73 7.35
N ASN A 5 17.86 7.27 8.08
CA ASN A 5 17.51 5.83 8.15
C ASN A 5 16.08 5.48 7.71
N THR A 6 15.22 6.44 7.43
CA THR A 6 13.85 6.16 6.98
C THR A 6 13.87 5.70 5.53
N SER A 7 13.12 4.65 5.20
CA SER A 7 13.01 4.11 3.85
C SER A 7 11.72 3.31 3.67
N VAL A 8 11.21 3.28 2.45
CA VAL A 8 10.00 2.55 2.06
C VAL A 8 10.31 1.63 0.89
N LEU A 9 9.80 0.39 0.94
CA LEU A 9 9.75 -0.47 -0.23
C LEU A 9 8.37 -0.35 -0.87
N LEU A 10 8.35 0.11 -2.11
CA LEU A 10 7.17 0.21 -2.93
C LEU A 10 7.10 -1.01 -3.86
N ILE A 11 6.09 -1.86 -3.67
CA ILE A 11 5.90 -3.11 -4.40
C ILE A 11 4.78 -2.91 -5.42
N TYR A 12 5.10 -3.00 -6.71
CA TYR A 12 4.10 -2.92 -7.77
C TYR A 12 3.74 -4.32 -8.26
N THR A 13 2.52 -4.74 -8.01
CA THR A 13 2.01 -6.03 -8.49
C THR A 13 1.36 -5.91 -9.86
N GLY A 14 0.84 -4.73 -10.21
CA GLY A 14 0.05 -4.46 -11.39
C GLY A 14 -1.17 -3.58 -11.06
N GLY A 15 -2.15 -3.59 -11.92
CA GLY A 15 -3.40 -2.85 -11.78
C GLY A 15 -3.37 -1.47 -12.43
N THR A 16 -4.54 -0.84 -12.47
CA THR A 16 -4.82 0.40 -13.21
C THR A 16 -3.88 1.56 -12.86
N ILE A 17 -3.44 1.64 -11.60
CA ILE A 17 -2.54 2.72 -11.16
C ILE A 17 -1.24 2.78 -11.96
N GLY A 18 -0.71 1.64 -12.38
CA GLY A 18 0.52 1.54 -13.17
C GLY A 18 0.27 1.43 -14.69
N MET A 19 -0.87 1.88 -15.17
CA MET A 19 -1.16 1.93 -16.59
C MET A 19 -0.97 3.34 -17.13
N ILE A 20 -0.48 3.43 -18.37
CA ILE A 20 -0.39 4.67 -19.15
C ILE A 20 -1.04 4.45 -20.51
N GLU A 21 -1.64 5.48 -21.05
CA GLU A 21 -2.17 5.46 -22.41
C GLU A 21 -1.03 5.58 -23.41
N ASN A 22 -0.92 4.63 -24.31
CA ASN A 22 -0.01 4.71 -25.44
C ASN A 22 -0.52 5.78 -26.41
N ALA A 23 0.26 6.84 -26.61
CA ALA A 23 -0.13 7.99 -27.42
C ALA A 23 -0.39 7.64 -28.91
N ALA A 24 0.15 6.51 -29.41
CA ALA A 24 -0.02 6.10 -30.80
C ALA A 24 -1.26 5.20 -31.00
N THR A 25 -1.63 4.40 -29.98
CA THR A 25 -2.69 3.38 -30.11
C THR A 25 -3.93 3.68 -29.28
N GLY A 26 -3.81 4.57 -28.27
CA GLY A 26 -4.85 4.82 -27.27
C GLY A 26 -5.03 3.67 -26.28
N ALA A 27 -4.27 2.57 -26.40
CA ALA A 27 -4.36 1.43 -25.50
C ALA A 27 -3.67 1.71 -24.16
N LEU A 28 -4.20 1.14 -23.08
CA LEU A 28 -3.55 1.17 -21.78
C LEU A 28 -2.44 0.10 -21.74
N GLU A 29 -1.24 0.50 -21.39
CA GLU A 29 -0.07 -0.36 -21.25
C GLU A 29 0.52 -0.22 -19.85
N ASN A 30 1.08 -1.31 -19.32
CA ASN A 30 1.83 -1.25 -18.08
C ASN A 30 3.10 -0.42 -18.29
N PHE A 31 3.35 0.54 -17.41
CA PHE A 31 4.59 1.31 -17.46
C PHE A 31 5.70 0.65 -16.61
N ASN A 32 6.94 0.94 -16.98
CA ASN A 32 8.07 0.59 -16.15
C ASN A 32 8.10 1.50 -14.92
N PHE A 33 8.25 0.91 -13.74
CA PHE A 33 8.23 1.63 -12.47
C PHE A 33 9.33 2.71 -12.35
N GLU A 34 10.44 2.58 -13.07
CA GLU A 34 11.47 3.63 -13.20
C GLU A 34 10.89 4.95 -13.75
N GLN A 35 9.77 4.87 -14.46
CA GLN A 35 9.08 6.05 -14.99
C GLN A 35 8.12 6.70 -13.97
N LEU A 36 7.88 6.07 -12.81
CA LEU A 36 6.94 6.59 -11.82
C LEU A 36 7.28 8.03 -11.39
N GLN A 37 8.56 8.30 -11.15
CA GLN A 37 9.03 9.64 -10.78
C GLN A 37 8.76 10.69 -11.86
N LYS A 38 8.63 10.28 -13.12
CA LYS A 38 8.26 11.19 -14.23
C LYS A 38 6.77 11.58 -14.14
N TYR A 39 5.92 10.67 -13.75
CA TYR A 39 4.47 10.90 -13.61
C TYR A 39 4.10 11.50 -12.26
N ILE A 40 4.90 11.23 -11.23
CA ILE A 40 4.73 11.77 -9.87
C ILE A 40 6.05 12.40 -9.41
N PRO A 41 6.40 13.58 -9.93
CA PRO A 41 7.63 14.26 -9.51
C PRO A 41 7.60 14.66 -8.03
N GLU A 42 6.42 14.71 -7.41
CA GLU A 42 6.22 14.96 -5.99
C GLU A 42 6.89 13.90 -5.10
N LEU A 43 7.13 12.68 -5.58
CA LEU A 43 7.89 11.66 -4.85
C LEU A 43 9.29 12.13 -4.45
N GLN A 44 9.89 13.03 -5.23
CA GLN A 44 11.19 13.63 -4.92
C GLN A 44 11.15 14.57 -3.70
N LYS A 45 9.96 14.98 -3.24
CA LYS A 45 9.81 15.81 -2.04
C LYS A 45 9.95 15.01 -0.75
N PHE A 46 9.85 13.69 -0.81
CA PHE A 46 10.20 12.85 0.32
C PHE A 46 11.72 12.89 0.51
N ASN A 47 12.16 13.17 1.72
CA ASN A 47 13.59 13.31 2.09
C ASN A 47 14.20 11.97 2.55
N PHE A 48 13.65 10.85 2.07
CA PHE A 48 14.10 9.50 2.36
C PHE A 48 14.01 8.61 1.11
N PRO A 49 14.76 7.51 1.04
CA PRO A 49 14.72 6.57 -0.07
C PRO A 49 13.38 5.86 -0.21
N ILE A 50 12.90 5.77 -1.45
CA ILE A 50 11.78 4.94 -1.87
C ILE A 50 12.33 3.97 -2.90
N ASP A 51 12.61 2.74 -2.46
CA ASP A 51 13.04 1.68 -3.33
C ASP A 51 11.82 0.97 -3.92
N THR A 52 12.01 0.32 -5.06
CA THR A 52 10.91 -0.27 -5.82
C THR A 52 11.16 -1.73 -6.13
N TYR A 53 10.11 -2.53 -6.05
CA TYR A 53 10.07 -3.89 -6.52
C TYR A 53 8.89 -4.05 -7.47
N GLN A 54 9.12 -4.52 -8.68
CA GLN A 54 8.05 -4.72 -9.67
C GLN A 54 7.89 -6.22 -9.96
N PHE A 55 6.64 -6.67 -10.02
CA PHE A 55 6.31 -7.99 -10.57
C PHE A 55 6.56 -8.00 -12.09
N ASP A 56 7.18 -9.04 -12.57
CA ASP A 56 7.47 -9.22 -13.99
C ASP A 56 6.91 -10.58 -14.44
N PRO A 57 5.92 -10.57 -15.32
CA PRO A 57 5.14 -9.40 -15.76
C PRO A 57 4.26 -8.82 -14.63
N PRO A 58 3.87 -7.53 -14.70
CA PRO A 58 2.79 -7.00 -13.88
C PRO A 58 1.49 -7.73 -14.20
N MET A 59 0.67 -7.97 -13.17
CA MET A 59 -0.52 -8.81 -13.30
C MET A 59 -1.82 -8.03 -13.16
N ASP A 60 -2.88 -8.52 -13.77
CA ASP A 60 -4.23 -8.13 -13.44
C ASP A 60 -4.60 -8.71 -12.06
N SER A 61 -5.24 -7.92 -11.20
CA SER A 61 -5.63 -8.40 -9.88
C SER A 61 -6.69 -9.51 -9.92
N SER A 62 -7.42 -9.66 -11.02
CA SER A 62 -8.35 -10.78 -11.23
C SER A 62 -7.64 -12.13 -11.30
N ASP A 63 -6.35 -12.14 -11.66
CA ASP A 63 -5.50 -13.32 -11.72
C ASP A 63 -4.74 -13.59 -10.40
N MET A 64 -5.08 -12.85 -9.32
CA MET A 64 -4.44 -13.01 -8.01
C MET A 64 -4.77 -14.39 -7.43
N GLU A 65 -3.73 -15.13 -7.09
CA GLU A 65 -3.82 -16.47 -6.52
C GLU A 65 -2.94 -16.62 -5.27
N PRO A 66 -3.10 -17.68 -4.46
CA PRO A 66 -2.36 -17.86 -3.22
C PRO A 66 -0.83 -17.83 -3.36
N ASP A 67 -0.28 -18.28 -4.49
CA ASP A 67 1.16 -18.21 -4.75
C ASP A 67 1.68 -16.78 -4.85
N MET A 68 0.86 -15.86 -5.34
CA MET A 68 1.19 -14.44 -5.39
C MET A 68 1.22 -13.83 -3.98
N TRP A 69 0.30 -14.23 -3.08
CA TRP A 69 0.36 -13.83 -1.69
C TRP A 69 1.61 -14.34 -0.99
N ARG A 70 2.00 -15.62 -1.24
CA ARG A 70 3.27 -16.19 -0.73
C ARG A 70 4.48 -15.41 -1.24
N LYS A 71 4.47 -14.99 -2.51
CA LYS A 71 5.52 -14.15 -3.09
C LYS A 71 5.60 -12.79 -2.39
N LEU A 72 4.45 -12.13 -2.16
CA LEU A 72 4.39 -10.87 -1.40
C LEU A 72 4.94 -11.01 0.02
N VAL A 73 4.52 -12.05 0.75
CA VAL A 73 5.03 -12.35 2.10
C VAL A 73 6.54 -12.54 2.09
N ARG A 74 7.08 -13.27 1.10
CA ARG A 74 8.53 -13.49 0.97
C ARG A 74 9.27 -12.18 0.71
N ILE A 75 8.79 -11.36 -0.21
CA ILE A 75 9.39 -10.05 -0.52
C ILE A 75 9.43 -9.18 0.75
N ILE A 76 8.33 -9.10 1.48
CA ILE A 76 8.26 -8.32 2.72
C ILE A 76 9.22 -8.88 3.77
N HIS A 77 9.22 -10.19 4.00
CA HIS A 77 10.07 -10.84 5.00
C HIS A 77 11.56 -10.67 4.70
N GLU A 78 11.99 -10.91 3.46
CA GLU A 78 13.40 -10.78 3.04
C GLU A 78 13.92 -9.32 3.12
N ASN A 79 13.01 -8.35 3.13
CA ASN A 79 13.34 -6.93 3.18
C ASN A 79 12.93 -6.26 4.49
N TYR A 80 12.45 -7.03 5.46
CA TYR A 80 11.80 -6.49 6.65
C TYR A 80 12.69 -5.55 7.44
N ASP A 81 13.96 -5.92 7.66
CA ASP A 81 14.92 -5.12 8.44
C ASP A 81 15.45 -3.88 7.70
N ARG A 82 15.27 -3.83 6.38
CA ARG A 82 15.81 -2.74 5.55
C ARG A 82 14.89 -1.54 5.44
N TYR A 83 13.57 -1.74 5.60
CA TYR A 83 12.57 -0.71 5.37
C TYR A 83 11.72 -0.44 6.61
N HIS A 84 11.25 0.80 6.73
CA HIS A 84 10.37 1.24 7.82
C HIS A 84 8.91 0.90 7.55
N GLY A 85 8.55 0.71 6.29
CA GLY A 85 7.22 0.32 5.89
C GLY A 85 7.18 -0.13 4.43
N PHE A 86 6.08 -0.74 4.07
CA PHE A 86 5.84 -1.34 2.76
C PHE A 86 4.56 -0.74 2.17
N VAL A 87 4.63 -0.33 0.90
CA VAL A 87 3.45 0.11 0.15
C VAL A 87 3.29 -0.82 -1.04
N ILE A 88 2.11 -1.41 -1.21
CA ILE A 88 1.79 -2.33 -2.29
C ILE A 88 0.80 -1.67 -3.23
N LEU A 89 1.24 -1.41 -4.47
CA LEU A 89 0.35 -0.98 -5.55
C LEU A 89 -0.31 -2.21 -6.17
N HIS A 90 -1.63 -2.24 -6.10
CA HIS A 90 -2.42 -3.41 -6.41
C HIS A 90 -3.68 -3.03 -7.21
N GLY A 91 -4.13 -3.90 -8.10
CA GLY A 91 -5.42 -3.73 -8.75
C GLY A 91 -6.57 -3.80 -7.76
N THR A 92 -7.61 -2.99 -7.98
CA THR A 92 -8.67 -2.79 -6.97
C THR A 92 -9.60 -3.98 -6.80
N ASP A 93 -9.72 -4.87 -7.79
CA ASP A 93 -10.73 -5.93 -7.79
C ASP A 93 -10.54 -6.97 -6.67
N THR A 94 -9.30 -7.35 -6.40
CA THR A 94 -8.99 -8.34 -5.36
C THR A 94 -8.14 -7.79 -4.23
N MET A 95 -7.89 -6.48 -4.17
CA MET A 95 -7.08 -5.85 -3.13
C MET A 95 -7.55 -6.20 -1.71
N ALA A 96 -8.86 -6.21 -1.47
CA ALA A 96 -9.42 -6.55 -0.17
C ALA A 96 -9.14 -8.01 0.24
N TYR A 97 -9.13 -8.93 -0.71
CA TYR A 97 -8.76 -10.33 -0.48
C TYR A 97 -7.28 -10.46 -0.17
N THR A 98 -6.42 -9.80 -0.96
CA THR A 98 -4.97 -9.77 -0.72
C THR A 98 -4.65 -9.16 0.64
N ALA A 99 -5.26 -8.03 1.00
CA ALA A 99 -5.05 -7.40 2.30
C ALA A 99 -5.52 -8.29 3.46
N SER A 100 -6.62 -9.00 3.27
CA SER A 100 -7.13 -9.96 4.26
C SER A 100 -6.15 -11.13 4.42
N ALA A 101 -5.70 -11.74 3.33
CA ALA A 101 -4.73 -12.84 3.35
C ALA A 101 -3.42 -12.42 4.04
N LEU A 102 -2.84 -11.30 3.64
CA LEU A 102 -1.60 -10.78 4.23
C LEU A 102 -1.75 -10.46 5.72
N SER A 103 -2.93 -10.04 6.18
CA SER A 103 -3.21 -9.78 7.60
C SER A 103 -3.04 -11.04 8.47
N PHE A 104 -3.25 -12.23 7.92
CA PHE A 104 -3.06 -13.51 8.62
C PHE A 104 -1.70 -14.14 8.32
N MET A 105 -1.13 -13.87 7.15
CA MET A 105 0.16 -14.44 6.74
C MET A 105 1.36 -13.69 7.35
N LEU A 106 1.18 -12.45 7.80
CA LEU A 106 2.22 -11.60 8.40
C LEU A 106 1.91 -11.40 9.89
N GLU A 107 2.03 -12.44 10.68
CA GLU A 107 1.84 -12.36 12.13
C GLU A 107 3.01 -11.61 12.78
N GLY A 108 2.71 -10.82 13.81
CA GLY A 108 3.74 -10.12 14.58
C GLY A 108 4.31 -8.87 13.90
N LEU A 109 3.59 -8.27 12.94
CA LEU A 109 4.02 -7.02 12.31
C LEU A 109 4.24 -5.91 13.35
N ASP A 110 5.39 -5.24 13.24
CA ASP A 110 5.71 -3.98 13.92
C ASP A 110 5.89 -2.81 12.93
N LYS A 111 5.71 -3.07 11.63
CA LYS A 111 5.82 -2.12 10.53
C LYS A 111 4.54 -2.08 9.70
N PRO A 112 4.22 -0.93 9.07
CA PRO A 112 3.05 -0.83 8.19
C PRO A 112 3.23 -1.62 6.90
N VAL A 113 2.17 -2.28 6.46
CA VAL A 113 2.02 -2.84 5.10
C VAL A 113 0.74 -2.24 4.51
N ILE A 114 0.88 -1.25 3.64
CA ILE A 114 -0.25 -0.47 3.11
C ILE A 114 -0.51 -0.88 1.67
N LEU A 115 -1.67 -1.47 1.41
CA LEU A 115 -2.14 -1.69 0.05
C LEU A 115 -2.89 -0.45 -0.44
N THR A 116 -2.63 -0.08 -1.68
CA THR A 116 -3.34 0.99 -2.38
C THR A 116 -3.37 0.75 -3.88
N GLY A 117 -4.09 1.58 -4.59
CA GLY A 117 -4.26 1.51 -6.02
C GLY A 117 -5.01 2.74 -6.52
N SER A 118 -5.61 2.64 -7.69
CA SER A 118 -6.46 3.69 -8.20
C SER A 118 -7.58 3.15 -9.10
N GLN A 119 -8.65 3.93 -9.23
CA GLN A 119 -9.69 3.67 -10.20
C GLN A 119 -9.30 4.17 -11.60
N LEU A 120 -8.44 5.18 -11.67
CA LEU A 120 -7.95 5.74 -12.93
C LEU A 120 -6.43 5.58 -13.04
N PRO A 121 -5.90 5.37 -14.26
CA PRO A 121 -4.46 5.36 -14.51
C PRO A 121 -3.77 6.61 -13.97
N ILE A 122 -2.53 6.44 -13.50
CA ILE A 122 -1.80 7.53 -12.84
C ILE A 122 -1.49 8.71 -13.76
N GLY A 123 -1.43 8.45 -15.08
CA GLY A 123 -1.16 9.46 -16.09
C GLY A 123 -2.35 10.33 -16.48
N VAL A 124 -3.58 10.00 -16.06
CA VAL A 124 -4.77 10.78 -16.45
C VAL A 124 -5.00 11.98 -15.53
N LEU A 125 -5.66 13.03 -16.07
CA LEU A 125 -5.79 14.33 -15.41
C LEU A 125 -6.51 14.26 -14.04
N ARG A 126 -7.50 13.39 -13.91
CA ARG A 126 -8.33 13.27 -12.69
C ARG A 126 -8.04 12.01 -11.91
N THR A 127 -6.82 11.49 -11.97
CA THR A 127 -6.45 10.27 -11.24
C THR A 127 -6.54 10.47 -9.73
N ASP A 128 -7.09 9.46 -9.05
CA ASP A 128 -7.02 9.28 -7.61
C ASP A 128 -5.69 8.65 -7.16
N GLY A 129 -4.92 8.11 -8.10
CA GLY A 129 -3.70 7.34 -7.82
C GLY A 129 -2.58 8.14 -7.15
N LYS A 130 -2.43 9.43 -7.47
CA LYS A 130 -1.38 10.27 -6.88
C LYS A 130 -1.59 10.46 -5.38
N GLU A 131 -2.76 10.89 -4.97
CA GLU A 131 -3.08 11.11 -3.56
C GLU A 131 -3.05 9.80 -2.79
N ASN A 132 -3.59 8.73 -3.36
CA ASN A 132 -3.56 7.41 -2.75
C ASN A 132 -2.13 6.94 -2.49
N LEU A 133 -1.23 7.10 -3.46
CA LEU A 133 0.17 6.70 -3.31
C LEU A 133 0.93 7.59 -2.32
N MET A 134 0.84 8.91 -2.47
CA MET A 134 1.57 9.86 -1.61
C MET A 134 1.20 9.68 -0.14
N THR A 135 -0.10 9.61 0.15
CA THR A 135 -0.59 9.42 1.52
C THR A 135 -0.22 8.05 2.07
N SER A 136 -0.25 6.99 1.24
CA SER A 136 0.19 5.65 1.67
C SER A 136 1.67 5.63 2.07
N ILE A 137 2.54 6.32 1.32
CA ILE A 137 3.96 6.45 1.65
C ILE A 137 4.16 7.23 2.96
N GLU A 138 3.42 8.33 3.16
CA GLU A 138 3.47 9.11 4.40
C GLU A 138 3.07 8.27 5.61
N ILE A 139 1.99 7.49 5.51
CA ILE A 139 1.54 6.59 6.58
C ILE A 139 2.56 5.48 6.84
N ALA A 140 3.18 4.94 5.78
CA ALA A 140 4.15 3.84 5.90
C ALA A 140 5.41 4.20 6.71
N VAL A 141 5.72 5.49 6.85
CA VAL A 141 6.86 5.98 7.65
C VAL A 141 6.45 6.72 8.92
N ALA A 142 5.15 6.85 9.17
CA ALA A 142 4.66 7.59 10.32
C ALA A 142 5.02 6.87 11.63
N GLN A 143 5.67 7.59 12.54
CA GLN A 143 6.17 7.07 13.81
C GLN A 143 5.67 7.91 14.99
N ASN A 144 5.55 7.26 16.15
CA ASN A 144 5.32 7.92 17.42
C ASN A 144 6.63 8.53 17.97
N LYS A 145 6.56 9.14 19.16
CA LYS A 145 7.72 9.78 19.79
C LYS A 145 8.84 8.80 20.17
N GLU A 146 8.51 7.53 20.33
CA GLU A 146 9.43 6.44 20.64
C GLU A 146 10.05 5.81 19.39
N GLY A 147 9.74 6.33 18.18
CA GLY A 147 10.26 5.81 16.91
C GLY A 147 9.56 4.55 16.40
N ARG A 148 8.46 4.15 17.03
CA ARG A 148 7.66 2.98 16.60
C ARG A 148 6.61 3.42 15.57
N ALA A 149 6.32 2.54 14.62
CA ALA A 149 5.29 2.78 13.62
C ALA A 149 3.93 3.12 14.27
N LEU A 150 3.23 4.12 13.71
CA LEU A 150 1.89 4.48 14.18
C LEU A 150 0.86 3.41 13.83
N VAL A 151 1.04 2.70 12.70
CA VAL A 151 0.08 1.70 12.22
C VAL A 151 0.83 0.41 11.84
N PRO A 152 1.23 -0.43 12.80
CA PRO A 152 1.95 -1.67 12.53
C PRO A 152 0.98 -2.79 12.11
N GLU A 153 0.27 -2.59 11.02
CA GLU A 153 -0.76 -3.51 10.54
C GLU A 153 -0.77 -3.58 9.01
N VAL A 154 -1.40 -4.62 8.47
CA VAL A 154 -1.80 -4.65 7.05
C VAL A 154 -3.06 -3.82 6.88
N CYS A 155 -2.99 -2.82 6.01
CA CYS A 155 -4.07 -1.85 5.80
C CYS A 155 -4.35 -1.64 4.31
N ILE A 156 -5.53 -1.14 4.01
CA ILE A 156 -5.85 -0.52 2.72
C ILE A 156 -6.01 0.99 2.96
N PHE A 157 -5.26 1.78 2.20
CA PHE A 157 -5.53 3.20 2.07
C PHE A 157 -6.18 3.47 0.72
N PHE A 158 -7.34 4.09 0.74
CA PHE A 158 -8.03 4.45 -0.48
C PHE A 158 -8.88 5.71 -0.26
N GLU A 159 -8.86 6.62 -1.24
CA GLU A 159 -9.47 7.94 -1.11
C GLU A 159 -8.87 8.68 0.11
N ASN A 160 -9.61 8.84 1.18
CA ASN A 160 -9.16 9.56 2.37
C ASN A 160 -9.09 8.66 3.61
N HIS A 161 -9.27 7.34 3.46
CA HIS A 161 -9.45 6.46 4.60
C HIS A 161 -8.39 5.36 4.66
N LEU A 162 -7.76 5.22 5.82
CA LEU A 162 -6.97 4.05 6.15
C LEU A 162 -7.86 3.02 6.87
N MET A 163 -8.00 1.87 6.28
CA MET A 163 -8.86 0.79 6.75
C MET A 163 -8.04 -0.44 7.08
N ARG A 164 -8.40 -1.18 8.13
CA ARG A 164 -7.75 -2.45 8.45
C ARG A 164 -7.98 -3.47 7.34
N GLY A 165 -6.92 -4.13 6.89
CA GLY A 165 -6.93 -4.99 5.71
C GLY A 165 -7.98 -6.10 5.75
N ASN A 166 -8.08 -6.83 6.87
CA ASN A 166 -9.06 -7.90 7.02
C ASN A 166 -10.46 -7.44 7.45
N ARG A 167 -10.73 -6.13 7.42
CA ARG A 167 -12.05 -5.53 7.73
C ARG A 167 -12.59 -4.71 6.57
N THR A 168 -11.92 -4.75 5.44
CA THR A 168 -12.21 -3.90 4.27
C THR A 168 -12.78 -4.75 3.15
N THR A 169 -13.74 -4.18 2.43
CA THR A 169 -14.32 -4.79 1.22
C THR A 169 -14.48 -3.76 0.11
N LYS A 170 -14.38 -4.21 -1.15
CA LYS A 170 -14.69 -3.37 -2.31
C LYS A 170 -16.20 -3.25 -2.48
N MET A 171 -16.69 -2.02 -2.56
CA MET A 171 -18.12 -1.72 -2.67
C MET A 171 -18.53 -1.23 -4.05
N ASN A 172 -17.64 -0.50 -4.71
CA ASN A 172 -17.94 0.14 -5.99
C ASN A 172 -16.83 -0.18 -7.00
N ALA A 173 -17.23 -0.49 -8.22
CA ALA A 173 -16.31 -0.66 -9.33
C ALA A 173 -16.02 0.66 -10.08
N GLU A 174 -16.94 1.63 -10.03
CA GLU A 174 -16.94 2.83 -10.88
C GLU A 174 -16.71 4.14 -10.11
N ASN A 175 -16.82 4.12 -8.78
CA ASN A 175 -16.65 5.32 -7.95
C ASN A 175 -15.28 5.34 -7.26
N PHE A 176 -14.78 6.53 -6.93
CA PHE A 176 -13.54 6.68 -6.18
C PHE A 176 -13.64 6.11 -4.76
N ASN A 177 -14.81 6.21 -4.10
CA ASN A 177 -15.06 5.57 -2.81
C ASN A 177 -15.29 4.06 -2.97
N ALA A 178 -14.27 3.39 -3.51
CA ALA A 178 -14.37 1.98 -3.90
C ALA A 178 -14.37 1.02 -2.71
N PHE A 179 -13.78 1.39 -1.58
CA PHE A 179 -13.59 0.51 -0.42
C PHE A 179 -14.30 1.01 0.83
N ARG A 180 -14.74 0.07 1.68
CA ARG A 180 -15.38 0.37 2.95
C ARG A 180 -15.10 -0.69 4.01
N SER A 181 -14.98 -0.24 5.26
CA SER A 181 -14.95 -1.07 6.45
C SER A 181 -16.28 -0.92 7.19
N PHE A 182 -17.14 -1.94 7.14
CA PHE A 182 -18.50 -1.86 7.70
C PHE A 182 -18.57 -2.06 9.22
N ASN A 183 -17.76 -3.00 9.70
CA ASN A 183 -17.84 -3.50 11.07
C ASN A 183 -16.64 -3.07 11.91
N TYR A 184 -15.83 -2.17 11.40
CA TYR A 184 -14.66 -1.65 12.11
C TYR A 184 -14.41 -0.20 11.71
N PRO A 185 -14.16 0.70 12.66
CA PRO A 185 -13.84 2.08 12.34
C PRO A 185 -12.56 2.21 11.52
N VAL A 186 -12.46 3.27 10.73
CA VAL A 186 -11.22 3.61 10.00
C VAL A 186 -10.09 3.87 10.98
N LEU A 187 -8.88 3.45 10.60
CA LEU A 187 -7.68 3.61 11.43
C LEU A 187 -7.08 5.02 11.33
N ALA A 188 -7.26 5.65 10.17
CA ALA A 188 -6.91 7.05 9.98
C ALA A 188 -7.77 7.68 8.89
N GLU A 189 -7.85 9.01 8.93
CA GLU A 189 -8.53 9.83 7.95
C GLU A 189 -7.57 10.92 7.47
N ALA A 190 -7.36 10.98 6.15
CA ALA A 190 -6.51 11.97 5.51
C ALA A 190 -7.31 13.23 5.16
N GLY A 191 -6.84 14.36 5.61
CA GLY A 191 -7.30 15.69 5.28
C GLY A 191 -6.09 16.60 5.09
N ILE A 192 -6.14 17.82 5.59
CA ILE A 192 -4.95 18.70 5.67
C ILE A 192 -3.84 18.02 6.51
N HIS A 193 -4.25 17.27 7.51
CA HIS A 193 -3.39 16.41 8.32
C HIS A 193 -4.02 15.03 8.42
N ILE A 194 -3.18 14.01 8.55
CA ILE A 194 -3.66 12.64 8.79
C ILE A 194 -4.02 12.50 10.26
N LYS A 195 -5.28 12.19 10.53
CA LYS A 195 -5.80 11.95 11.89
C LYS A 195 -5.87 10.46 12.15
N TYR A 196 -5.04 9.97 13.07
CA TYR A 196 -5.00 8.57 13.47
C TYR A 196 -5.99 8.29 14.60
N ASN A 197 -6.73 7.18 14.48
CA ASN A 197 -7.63 6.68 15.51
C ASN A 197 -6.87 5.70 16.43
N ASN A 198 -6.12 6.24 17.37
CA ASN A 198 -5.23 5.48 18.24
C ASN A 198 -5.93 4.42 19.11
N VAL A 199 -7.24 4.56 19.34
CA VAL A 199 -8.03 3.58 20.10
C VAL A 199 -8.26 2.30 19.29
N GLN A 200 -8.26 2.41 17.96
CA GLN A 200 -8.53 1.31 17.05
C GLN A 200 -7.26 0.61 16.54
N ILE A 201 -6.11 1.28 16.62
CA ILE A 201 -4.84 0.74 16.16
C ILE A 201 -4.25 -0.12 17.29
N HIS A 202 -3.93 -1.37 16.99
CA HIS A 202 -3.28 -2.26 17.94
C HIS A 202 -1.77 -1.98 18.03
N VAL A 203 -1.40 -1.08 18.91
CA VAL A 203 0.00 -0.87 19.27
C VAL A 203 0.28 -1.68 20.55
N ASN A 204 0.83 -2.87 20.42
CA ASN A 204 1.31 -3.62 21.58
C ASN A 204 2.65 -3.04 22.03
N GLY A 205 2.80 -2.85 23.37
CA GLY A 205 4.04 -2.33 23.96
C GLY A 205 5.23 -3.30 23.96
N GLU A 206 5.05 -4.53 23.50
CA GLU A 206 6.07 -5.55 23.41
C GLU A 206 6.74 -5.57 22.03
N GLU A 207 8.04 -5.86 22.00
CA GLU A 207 8.74 -6.15 20.77
C GLU A 207 8.12 -7.36 20.09
N ARG A 208 7.75 -7.21 18.83
CA ARG A 208 7.19 -8.28 18.01
C ARG A 208 8.23 -8.74 17.02
N GLU A 209 8.31 -10.04 16.84
CA GLU A 209 9.07 -10.65 15.77
C GLU A 209 8.10 -11.05 14.66
N LEU A 210 8.40 -10.65 13.42
CA LEU A 210 7.61 -11.05 12.26
C LEU A 210 7.69 -12.56 12.06
N LYS A 211 6.54 -13.20 12.06
CA LYS A 211 6.38 -14.65 11.79
C LYS A 211 5.61 -14.82 10.48
N PRO A 212 6.32 -15.03 9.37
CA PRO A 212 5.64 -15.21 8.09
C PRO A 212 5.01 -16.61 7.99
N HIS A 213 3.74 -16.65 7.60
CA HIS A 213 3.03 -17.88 7.28
C HIS A 213 2.85 -17.99 5.76
N TYR A 214 3.31 -19.09 5.19
CA TYR A 214 3.24 -19.36 3.75
C TYR A 214 2.09 -20.30 3.38
N LEU A 215 1.39 -20.81 4.35
CA LEU A 215 0.18 -21.63 4.20
C LEU A 215 -1.00 -20.91 4.85
N LEU A 216 -2.10 -20.85 4.13
CA LEU A 216 -3.41 -20.41 4.63
C LEU A 216 -4.27 -21.64 4.89
#